data_547197ade58dd268bd7ac68f9c57b2eb
#
_entry.id   547197ade58dd268bd7ac68f9c57b2eb
#
_cell.length_a   1.000
_cell.length_b   1.000
_cell.length_c   1.000
_cell.angle_alpha   90.00
_cell.angle_beta   90.00
_cell.angle_gamma   90.00
#
_symmetry.space_group_name_H-M   'P 1'
#
loop_
_entity.id
_entity.type
_entity.pdbx_description
1 polymer ?
#
loop_
_entity_poly.entity_id
_entity_poly.type
_entity_poly.pdbx_seq_one_letter_code
_entity_poly.pdbx_strand_id
1 'polypeptide(L)'
;RQVAVVFIEGDLLSEKIAQYYQSARNIPLENIVSISFDPEQQVVDPGVFAVQKKVIDAKLGENIQAYALAWAQPYRVGCMSMSAAFTLGYDVAYCAVGCKLTRTTAYYHSGSVKPYADFGIRPTMLLAADNLDQAKALIDRGVAADDTQPFGRAFLLATSDQARSVRKRFFSEVQQTFGDRFDVQVLEQDTIENKSDVLFYFTGAQSVEGLDTLKFLSGAMADHLTSYGGMLTDSGQMSAMRWLEAGATGSYGTAIEPCAFVQKFPNPLLAM
;
A
#
# COMPACT_ATOMS: atom_id res chain seq x y z
N ARG A 1 -10.38 -16.58 -3.52
CA ARG A 1 -11.49 -17.02 -2.63
C ARG A 1 -11.26 -16.70 -1.15
N GLN A 2 -10.07 -16.19 -0.79
CA GLN A 2 -9.70 -15.84 0.59
C GLN A 2 -9.62 -14.33 0.82
N VAL A 3 -10.08 -13.53 -0.15
CA VAL A 3 -10.14 -12.06 -0.08
C VAL A 3 -11.58 -11.61 0.01
N ALA A 4 -11.87 -10.66 0.89
CA ALA A 4 -13.11 -9.91 0.86
C ALA A 4 -12.85 -8.51 0.29
N VAL A 5 -13.81 -8.04 -0.50
CA VAL A 5 -13.82 -6.67 -1.03
C VAL A 5 -14.78 -5.84 -0.20
N VAL A 6 -14.28 -4.72 0.30
CA VAL A 6 -15.09 -3.77 1.07
C VAL A 6 -15.28 -2.50 0.25
N PHE A 7 -16.49 -2.01 0.16
CA PHE A 7 -16.82 -0.77 -0.55
C PHE A 7 -17.68 0.15 0.33
N ILE A 8 -17.63 1.45 0.06
CA ILE A 8 -18.45 2.44 0.76
C ILE A 8 -19.83 2.48 0.10
N GLU A 9 -20.86 2.18 0.90
CA GLU A 9 -22.27 2.19 0.46
C GLU A 9 -22.67 3.62 0.07
N GLY A 10 -23.24 3.76 -1.14
CA GLY A 10 -23.65 5.04 -1.71
C GLY A 10 -22.54 5.84 -2.38
N ASP A 11 -21.29 5.40 -2.33
CA ASP A 11 -20.19 5.95 -3.14
C ASP A 11 -20.11 5.19 -4.48
N LEU A 12 -20.57 5.82 -5.54
CA LEU A 12 -20.63 5.21 -6.87
C LEU A 12 -19.26 4.77 -7.41
N LEU A 13 -18.18 5.49 -7.08
CA LEU A 13 -16.85 5.10 -7.52
C LEU A 13 -16.38 3.86 -6.77
N SER A 14 -16.54 3.84 -5.44
CA SER A 14 -16.21 2.71 -4.58
C SER A 14 -16.96 1.44 -5.01
N GLU A 15 -18.27 1.55 -5.27
CA GLU A 15 -19.09 0.43 -5.75
C GLU A 15 -18.59 -0.13 -7.08
N LYS A 16 -18.30 0.74 -8.07
CA LYS A 16 -17.79 0.33 -9.38
C LYS A 16 -16.41 -0.31 -9.31
N ILE A 17 -15.51 0.20 -8.46
CA ILE A 17 -14.20 -0.40 -8.22
C ILE A 17 -14.36 -1.80 -7.64
N ALA A 18 -15.22 -1.95 -6.62
CA ALA A 18 -15.49 -3.25 -6.00
C ALA A 18 -16.06 -4.27 -7.00
N GLN A 19 -17.02 -3.87 -7.82
CA GLN A 19 -17.60 -4.72 -8.87
C GLN A 19 -16.57 -5.13 -9.92
N TYR A 20 -15.72 -4.19 -10.35
CA TYR A 20 -14.69 -4.50 -11.32
C TYR A 20 -13.65 -5.46 -10.74
N TYR A 21 -13.17 -5.22 -9.51
CA TYR A 21 -12.20 -6.09 -8.85
C TYR A 21 -12.77 -7.48 -8.59
N GLN A 22 -14.04 -7.56 -8.16
CA GLN A 22 -14.76 -8.80 -7.98
C GLN A 22 -14.77 -9.63 -9.27
N SER A 23 -15.14 -9.01 -10.40
CA SER A 23 -15.17 -9.68 -11.70
C SER A 23 -13.77 -10.10 -12.18
N ALA A 24 -12.79 -9.20 -12.12
CA ALA A 24 -11.42 -9.44 -12.58
C ALA A 24 -10.72 -10.57 -11.81
N ARG A 25 -11.06 -10.74 -10.52
CA ARG A 25 -10.46 -11.74 -9.63
C ARG A 25 -11.34 -12.95 -9.35
N ASN A 26 -12.55 -13.04 -9.95
CA ASN A 26 -13.55 -14.09 -9.70
C ASN A 26 -13.81 -14.28 -8.20
N ILE A 27 -14.00 -13.17 -7.47
CA ILE A 27 -14.28 -13.19 -6.03
C ILE A 27 -15.76 -13.56 -5.84
N PRO A 28 -16.08 -14.52 -4.95
CA PRO A 28 -17.47 -14.87 -4.64
C PRO A 28 -18.27 -13.66 -4.14
N LEU A 29 -19.54 -13.55 -4.55
CA LEU A 29 -20.38 -12.42 -4.18
C LEU A 29 -20.60 -12.29 -2.68
N GLU A 30 -20.60 -13.38 -1.94
CA GLU A 30 -20.69 -13.43 -0.48
C GLU A 30 -19.47 -12.78 0.22
N ASN A 31 -18.36 -12.59 -0.51
CA ASN A 31 -17.19 -11.90 -0.02
C ASN A 31 -17.19 -10.40 -0.33
N ILE A 32 -18.25 -9.88 -0.92
CA ILE A 32 -18.40 -8.44 -1.19
C ILE A 32 -19.27 -7.84 -0.09
N VAL A 33 -18.73 -6.90 0.66
CA VAL A 33 -19.39 -6.29 1.80
C VAL A 33 -19.35 -4.77 1.74
N SER A 34 -20.45 -4.12 2.13
CA SER A 34 -20.50 -2.66 2.24
C SER A 34 -20.14 -2.18 3.63
N ILE A 35 -19.61 -0.96 3.69
CA ILE A 35 -19.36 -0.20 4.92
C ILE A 35 -19.98 1.18 4.79
N SER A 36 -20.47 1.72 5.91
CA SER A 36 -21.06 3.05 5.94
C SER A 36 -20.05 4.05 6.51
N PHE A 37 -19.20 4.60 5.64
CA PHE A 37 -18.36 5.74 5.91
C PHE A 37 -18.82 6.95 5.09
N ASP A 38 -18.50 8.14 5.59
CA ASP A 38 -18.66 9.36 4.80
C ASP A 38 -17.51 9.46 3.79
N PRO A 39 -17.76 9.40 2.49
CA PRO A 39 -16.70 9.43 1.47
C PRO A 39 -16.01 10.80 1.36
N GLU A 40 -16.58 11.86 1.93
CA GLU A 40 -15.98 13.20 1.93
C GLU A 40 -14.98 13.41 3.09
N GLN A 41 -14.97 12.50 4.07
CA GLN A 41 -14.04 12.60 5.20
C GLN A 41 -12.69 11.94 4.88
N GLN A 42 -11.59 12.58 5.28
CA GLN A 42 -10.24 12.00 5.21
C GLN A 42 -10.00 11.02 6.37
N VAL A 43 -10.61 11.26 7.52
CA VAL A 43 -10.32 10.56 8.77
C VAL A 43 -11.61 10.06 9.41
N VAL A 44 -11.68 8.77 9.68
CA VAL A 44 -12.78 8.14 10.42
C VAL A 44 -12.49 8.19 11.92
N ASP A 45 -13.52 8.49 12.70
CA ASP A 45 -13.46 8.36 14.16
C ASP A 45 -13.22 6.90 14.57
N PRO A 46 -12.32 6.61 15.54
CA PRO A 46 -12.04 5.25 15.97
C PRO A 46 -13.25 4.48 16.50
N GLY A 47 -14.20 5.15 17.14
CA GLY A 47 -15.43 4.52 17.65
C GLY A 47 -16.36 4.11 16.49
N VAL A 48 -16.53 4.99 15.51
CA VAL A 48 -17.28 4.69 14.28
C VAL A 48 -16.64 3.50 13.54
N PHE A 49 -15.31 3.54 13.36
CA PHE A 49 -14.56 2.45 12.76
C PHE A 49 -14.78 1.11 13.49
N ALA A 50 -14.68 1.09 14.81
CA ALA A 50 -14.80 -0.15 15.59
C ALA A 50 -16.18 -0.81 15.42
N VAL A 51 -17.24 0.00 15.38
CA VAL A 51 -18.61 -0.49 15.15
C VAL A 51 -18.74 -1.09 13.74
N GLN A 52 -18.29 -0.36 12.71
CA GLN A 52 -18.39 -0.80 11.32
C GLN A 52 -17.51 -2.04 11.04
N LYS A 53 -16.28 -2.06 11.58
CA LYS A 53 -15.36 -3.20 11.44
C LYS A 53 -15.95 -4.48 12.04
N LYS A 54 -16.59 -4.37 13.22
CA LYS A 54 -17.28 -5.50 13.86
C LYS A 54 -18.40 -6.06 12.99
N VAL A 55 -19.18 -5.19 12.34
CA VAL A 55 -20.26 -5.61 11.43
C VAL A 55 -19.71 -6.37 10.23
N ILE A 56 -18.61 -5.89 9.64
CA ILE A 56 -17.95 -6.56 8.51
C ILE A 56 -17.39 -7.92 8.94
N ASP A 57 -16.65 -7.95 10.05
CA ASP A 57 -16.04 -9.20 10.53
C ASP A 57 -17.08 -10.27 10.85
N ALA A 58 -18.26 -9.87 11.35
CA ALA A 58 -19.34 -10.81 11.64
C ALA A 58 -20.01 -11.39 10.38
N LYS A 59 -19.91 -10.71 9.23
CA LYS A 59 -20.44 -11.20 7.94
C LYS A 59 -19.49 -12.14 7.22
N LEU A 60 -18.20 -12.13 7.57
CA LEU A 60 -17.15 -12.83 6.85
C LEU A 60 -16.71 -14.09 7.60
N GLY A 61 -16.56 -15.18 6.87
CA GLY A 61 -16.08 -16.45 7.41
C GLY A 61 -14.57 -16.43 7.73
N GLU A 62 -14.13 -17.43 8.48
CA GLU A 62 -12.71 -17.61 8.86
C GLU A 62 -11.79 -17.92 7.65
N ASN A 63 -12.36 -18.32 6.53
CA ASN A 63 -11.63 -18.55 5.29
C ASN A 63 -11.11 -17.25 4.66
N ILE A 64 -11.64 -16.07 5.04
CA ILE A 64 -11.18 -14.77 4.55
C ILE A 64 -9.89 -14.38 5.27
N GLN A 65 -8.82 -14.25 4.51
CA GLN A 65 -7.48 -13.99 5.03
C GLN A 65 -6.99 -12.55 4.75
N ALA A 66 -7.65 -11.80 3.86
CA ALA A 66 -7.25 -10.44 3.49
C ALA A 66 -8.45 -9.58 3.09
N TYR A 67 -8.26 -8.25 3.13
CA TYR A 67 -9.21 -7.26 2.63
C TYR A 67 -8.64 -6.48 1.44
N ALA A 68 -9.50 -6.18 0.48
CA ALA A 68 -9.30 -5.17 -0.55
C ALA A 68 -10.35 -4.07 -0.35
N LEU A 69 -9.92 -2.86 -0.03
CA LEU A 69 -10.77 -1.70 0.20
C LEU A 69 -10.88 -0.90 -1.09
N ALA A 70 -12.10 -0.73 -1.60
CA ALA A 70 -12.34 -0.18 -2.92
C ALA A 70 -12.52 1.36 -2.91
N TRP A 71 -11.64 2.10 -2.27
CA TRP A 71 -11.68 3.56 -2.21
C TRP A 71 -10.30 4.18 -1.95
N ALA A 72 -10.17 5.49 -2.18
CA ALA A 72 -9.00 6.28 -1.79
C ALA A 72 -9.22 7.05 -0.48
N GLN A 73 -10.45 7.47 -0.21
CA GLN A 73 -10.87 8.26 0.94
C GLN A 73 -12.12 7.68 1.59
N PRO A 74 -12.19 7.60 2.94
CA PRO A 74 -11.20 8.01 3.93
C PRO A 74 -9.96 7.10 3.96
N TYR A 75 -8.77 7.69 4.16
CA TYR A 75 -7.49 6.95 4.16
C TYR A 75 -6.94 6.70 5.57
N ARG A 76 -7.57 7.20 6.62
CA ARG A 76 -7.09 7.13 8.00
C ARG A 76 -8.22 6.88 9.00
N VAL A 77 -7.89 6.17 10.09
CA VAL A 77 -8.72 6.03 11.29
C VAL A 77 -7.94 6.63 12.45
N GLY A 78 -8.41 7.74 13.01
CA GLY A 78 -7.65 8.45 14.04
C GLY A 78 -6.19 8.67 13.64
N CYS A 79 -5.25 8.01 14.32
CA CYS A 79 -3.80 8.08 14.05
C CYS A 79 -3.24 6.89 13.24
N MET A 80 -4.05 5.96 12.80
CA MET A 80 -3.62 4.82 11.98
C MET A 80 -4.06 5.01 10.53
N SER A 81 -3.25 4.54 9.56
CA SER A 81 -3.74 4.42 8.18
C SER A 81 -4.95 3.47 8.12
N MET A 82 -5.82 3.66 7.15
CA MET A 82 -7.01 2.82 6.97
C MET A 82 -6.62 1.34 6.82
N SER A 83 -5.59 1.05 6.01
CA SER A 83 -5.10 -0.31 5.83
C SER A 83 -4.56 -0.93 7.13
N ALA A 84 -3.81 -0.18 7.93
CA ALA A 84 -3.31 -0.66 9.21
C ALA A 84 -4.46 -0.89 10.22
N ALA A 85 -5.44 0.01 10.28
CA ALA A 85 -6.60 -0.14 11.16
C ALA A 85 -7.47 -1.35 10.79
N PHE A 86 -7.70 -1.60 9.49
CA PHE A 86 -8.40 -2.81 9.05
C PHE A 86 -7.62 -4.09 9.36
N THR A 87 -6.30 -4.05 9.18
CA THR A 87 -5.42 -5.21 9.42
C THR A 87 -5.34 -5.60 10.90
N LEU A 88 -5.11 -4.61 11.78
CA LEU A 88 -4.68 -4.82 13.17
C LEU A 88 -5.79 -4.50 14.21
N GLY A 89 -6.89 -3.90 13.77
CA GLY A 89 -7.77 -3.15 14.65
C GLY A 89 -7.18 -1.79 15.02
N TYR A 90 -8.02 -0.84 15.44
CA TYR A 90 -7.51 0.44 15.91
C TYR A 90 -6.95 0.29 17.34
N ASP A 91 -5.67 0.61 17.49
CA ASP A 91 -4.99 0.69 18.80
C ASP A 91 -3.91 1.78 18.72
N VAL A 92 -3.95 2.73 19.66
CA VAL A 92 -2.99 3.83 19.76
C VAL A 92 -1.52 3.37 19.86
N ALA A 93 -1.28 2.13 20.29
CA ALA A 93 0.06 1.54 20.34
C ALA A 93 0.68 1.33 18.95
N TYR A 94 -0.15 1.31 17.89
CA TYR A 94 0.31 1.26 16.48
C TYR A 94 0.48 2.65 15.86
N CYS A 95 0.16 3.72 16.57
CA CYS A 95 0.29 5.08 16.03
C CYS A 95 1.74 5.56 16.01
N ALA A 96 2.14 6.16 14.90
CA ALA A 96 3.49 6.68 14.72
C ALA A 96 3.76 8.02 15.44
N VAL A 97 2.76 8.62 16.03
CA VAL A 97 2.79 9.96 16.64
C VAL A 97 3.89 10.09 17.70
N GLY A 98 4.56 11.24 17.69
CA GLY A 98 5.55 11.60 18.73
C GLY A 98 6.89 10.89 18.58
N CYS A 99 7.26 10.47 17.36
CA CYS A 99 8.56 9.87 17.08
C CYS A 99 8.87 8.65 17.97
N LYS A 100 7.87 7.85 18.27
CA LYS A 100 8.02 6.61 19.05
C LYS A 100 7.98 5.40 18.13
N LEU A 101 8.65 4.33 18.52
CA LEU A 101 8.45 3.02 17.88
C LEU A 101 7.01 2.57 18.11
N THR A 102 6.43 1.96 17.10
CA THR A 102 5.09 1.36 17.20
C THR A 102 5.19 -0.07 17.71
N ARG A 103 4.07 -0.60 18.20
CA ARG A 103 3.97 -2.03 18.53
C ARG A 103 4.26 -2.86 17.28
N THR A 104 5.02 -3.93 17.43
CA THR A 104 5.19 -4.97 16.40
C THR A 104 4.08 -6.01 16.53
N THR A 105 3.74 -6.68 15.44
CA THR A 105 2.77 -7.78 15.42
C THR A 105 3.50 -9.12 15.32
N ALA A 106 2.88 -10.18 15.81
CA ALA A 106 3.40 -11.54 15.63
C ALA A 106 3.40 -12.00 14.16
N TYR A 107 2.61 -11.33 13.32
CA TYR A 107 2.59 -11.57 11.87
C TYR A 107 3.83 -11.02 11.16
N TYR A 108 4.47 -9.97 11.72
CA TYR A 108 5.66 -9.39 11.12
C TYR A 108 6.76 -10.44 10.97
N HIS A 109 7.26 -10.61 9.75
CA HIS A 109 8.29 -11.59 9.41
C HIS A 109 7.90 -13.06 9.69
N SER A 110 6.60 -13.35 9.72
CA SER A 110 6.10 -14.71 9.89
C SER A 110 6.01 -15.45 8.57
N GLY A 111 6.24 -16.53 8.25
CA GLY A 111 5.98 -17.24 6.99
C GLY A 111 4.51 -17.65 6.77
N SER A 112 3.57 -17.08 7.55
CA SER A 112 2.16 -17.51 7.49
C SER A 112 1.50 -17.13 6.17
N VAL A 113 0.83 -18.08 5.56
CA VAL A 113 -0.06 -17.91 4.41
C VAL A 113 -1.54 -17.86 4.81
N LYS A 114 -1.84 -17.98 6.12
CA LYS A 114 -3.18 -17.91 6.69
C LYS A 114 -3.22 -16.93 7.86
N PRO A 115 -2.92 -15.63 7.63
CA PRO A 115 -2.71 -14.68 8.71
C PRO A 115 -3.92 -14.49 9.63
N TYR A 116 -5.14 -14.65 9.13
CA TYR A 116 -6.31 -14.58 9.98
C TYR A 116 -6.44 -15.81 10.90
N ALA A 117 -6.26 -16.99 10.35
CA ALA A 117 -6.34 -18.23 11.13
C ALA A 117 -5.24 -18.31 12.20
N ASP A 118 -4.03 -17.84 11.88
CA ASP A 118 -2.87 -17.97 12.76
C ASP A 118 -2.76 -16.80 13.77
N PHE A 119 -3.16 -15.60 13.39
CA PHE A 119 -2.93 -14.37 14.18
C PHE A 119 -4.15 -13.48 14.36
N GLY A 120 -5.32 -13.84 13.79
CA GLY A 120 -6.50 -12.98 13.79
C GLY A 120 -6.35 -11.70 12.96
N ILE A 121 -5.38 -11.66 12.03
CA ILE A 121 -5.02 -10.50 11.24
C ILE A 121 -5.42 -10.72 9.78
N ARG A 122 -6.11 -9.74 9.18
CA ARG A 122 -6.39 -9.72 7.73
C ARG A 122 -5.59 -8.60 7.07
N PRO A 123 -4.43 -8.89 6.43
CA PRO A 123 -3.70 -7.90 5.65
C PRO A 123 -4.62 -7.17 4.70
N THR A 124 -4.45 -5.85 4.62
CA THR A 124 -5.40 -4.98 3.94
C THR A 124 -4.68 -4.05 2.98
N MET A 125 -5.21 -3.93 1.77
CA MET A 125 -4.77 -2.95 0.78
C MET A 125 -5.93 -2.06 0.34
N LEU A 126 -5.63 -0.84 -0.14
CA LEU A 126 -6.59 0.03 -0.81
C LEU A 126 -6.40 -0.08 -2.34
N LEU A 127 -7.52 -0.23 -3.04
CA LEU A 127 -7.61 -0.08 -4.49
C LEU A 127 -7.87 1.41 -4.79
N ALA A 128 -6.89 2.24 -4.44
CA ALA A 128 -7.03 3.69 -4.45
C ALA A 128 -6.87 4.26 -5.86
N ALA A 129 -7.84 5.07 -6.27
CA ALA A 129 -7.83 5.77 -7.55
C ALA A 129 -8.77 6.98 -7.50
N ASP A 130 -8.51 8.00 -8.33
CA ASP A 130 -9.38 9.18 -8.44
C ASP A 130 -10.58 8.96 -9.38
N ASN A 131 -10.48 7.95 -10.23
CA ASN A 131 -11.53 7.59 -11.18
C ASN A 131 -11.49 6.11 -11.55
N LEU A 132 -12.55 5.65 -12.21
CA LEU A 132 -12.71 4.24 -12.55
C LEU A 132 -11.65 3.73 -13.55
N ASP A 133 -11.18 4.55 -14.48
CA ASP A 133 -10.20 4.10 -15.46
C ASP A 133 -8.83 3.87 -14.84
N GLN A 134 -8.41 4.73 -13.91
CA GLN A 134 -7.20 4.50 -13.10
C GLN A 134 -7.34 3.24 -12.23
N ALA A 135 -8.49 3.03 -11.60
CA ALA A 135 -8.76 1.84 -10.80
C ALA A 135 -8.68 0.56 -11.65
N LYS A 136 -9.29 0.56 -12.83
CA LYS A 136 -9.21 -0.57 -13.77
C LYS A 136 -7.77 -0.84 -14.18
N ALA A 137 -7.02 0.19 -14.58
CA ALA A 137 -5.63 0.05 -14.96
C ALA A 137 -4.76 -0.53 -13.83
N LEU A 138 -4.99 -0.12 -12.57
CA LEU A 138 -4.33 -0.69 -11.40
C LEU A 138 -4.68 -2.17 -11.21
N ILE A 139 -5.95 -2.51 -11.26
CA ILE A 139 -6.46 -3.88 -11.10
C ILE A 139 -5.90 -4.78 -12.21
N ASP A 140 -5.94 -4.33 -13.46
CA ASP A 140 -5.49 -5.10 -14.61
C ASP A 140 -3.98 -5.38 -14.55
N ARG A 141 -3.16 -4.42 -14.11
CA ARG A 141 -1.73 -4.65 -13.86
C ARG A 141 -1.51 -5.69 -12.77
N GLY A 142 -2.33 -5.66 -11.71
CA GLY A 142 -2.28 -6.66 -10.66
C GLY A 142 -2.66 -8.06 -11.17
N VAL A 143 -3.70 -8.17 -11.99
CA VAL A 143 -4.10 -9.45 -12.62
C VAL A 143 -3.04 -9.94 -13.61
N ALA A 144 -2.47 -9.05 -14.42
CA ALA A 144 -1.42 -9.39 -15.37
C ALA A 144 -0.11 -9.84 -14.70
N ALA A 145 0.07 -9.53 -13.42
CA ALA A 145 1.22 -9.96 -12.64
C ALA A 145 1.05 -11.34 -12.00
N ASP A 146 -0.17 -11.87 -11.92
CA ASP A 146 -0.44 -13.16 -11.27
C ASP A 146 0.34 -14.29 -11.96
N ASP A 147 0.92 -15.16 -11.14
CA ASP A 147 1.71 -16.31 -11.58
C ASP A 147 2.88 -15.97 -12.52
N THR A 148 3.32 -14.70 -12.53
CA THR A 148 4.48 -14.24 -13.30
C THR A 148 5.70 -14.03 -12.40
N GLN A 149 6.88 -14.08 -13.02
CA GLN A 149 8.15 -13.71 -12.40
C GLN A 149 8.88 -12.76 -13.36
N PRO A 150 8.43 -11.50 -13.46
CA PRO A 150 9.02 -10.57 -14.41
C PRO A 150 10.48 -10.31 -14.06
N PHE A 151 11.33 -10.33 -15.08
CA PHE A 151 12.69 -9.83 -14.97
C PHE A 151 12.67 -8.33 -15.28
N GLY A 152 13.06 -7.53 -14.28
CA GLY A 152 13.04 -6.07 -14.38
C GLY A 152 14.15 -5.43 -13.58
N ARG A 153 14.16 -4.12 -13.58
CA ARG A 153 15.16 -3.32 -12.86
C ARG A 153 14.62 -2.85 -11.52
N ALA A 154 15.52 -2.90 -10.54
CA ALA A 154 15.30 -2.29 -9.24
C ALA A 154 16.16 -1.03 -9.11
N PHE A 155 15.52 0.12 -8.92
CA PHE A 155 16.19 1.40 -8.70
C PHE A 155 16.09 1.79 -7.22
N LEU A 156 17.23 1.87 -6.56
CA LEU A 156 17.36 2.21 -5.14
C LEU A 156 18.12 3.54 -5.04
N LEU A 157 17.43 4.64 -4.74
CA LEU A 157 18.02 5.97 -4.77
C LEU A 157 18.37 6.48 -3.38
N ALA A 158 19.64 6.79 -3.19
CA ALA A 158 20.14 7.61 -2.09
C ALA A 158 20.09 9.07 -2.55
N THR A 159 19.09 9.82 -2.13
CA THR A 159 18.87 11.20 -2.54
C THR A 159 19.67 12.18 -1.69
N SER A 160 19.72 13.45 -2.13
CA SER A 160 20.29 14.57 -1.36
C SER A 160 19.53 14.84 -0.06
N ASP A 161 18.24 14.43 0.04
CA ASP A 161 17.44 14.49 1.27
C ASP A 161 17.84 13.38 2.25
N GLN A 162 18.84 13.68 3.08
CA GLN A 162 19.38 12.71 4.03
C GLN A 162 18.35 12.20 5.04
N ALA A 163 17.38 13.04 5.43
CA ALA A 163 16.36 12.68 6.39
C ALA A 163 15.38 11.61 5.82
N ARG A 164 15.13 11.67 4.50
CA ARG A 164 14.28 10.71 3.81
C ARG A 164 15.03 9.52 3.20
N SER A 165 16.36 9.63 3.07
CA SER A 165 17.22 8.56 2.52
C SER A 165 17.68 7.51 3.57
N VAL A 166 17.02 7.43 4.73
CA VAL A 166 17.46 6.51 5.83
C VAL A 166 17.48 5.04 5.43
N ARG A 167 16.73 4.64 4.38
CA ARG A 167 16.73 3.26 3.84
C ARG A 167 17.99 2.91 3.05
N LYS A 168 18.82 3.88 2.66
CA LYS A 168 20.08 3.63 1.92
C LYS A 168 20.99 2.63 2.63
N ARG A 169 20.88 2.52 3.94
CA ARG A 169 21.64 1.55 4.75
C ARG A 169 21.41 0.08 4.36
N PHE A 170 20.30 -0.23 3.71
CA PHE A 170 19.96 -1.59 3.25
C PHE A 170 20.34 -1.85 1.79
N PHE A 171 20.67 -0.83 1.00
CA PHE A 171 20.78 -0.96 -0.44
C PHE A 171 21.91 -1.89 -0.89
N SER A 172 23.04 -1.87 -0.19
CA SER A 172 24.15 -2.79 -0.47
C SER A 172 23.75 -4.25 -0.21
N GLU A 173 23.02 -4.52 0.87
CA GLU A 173 22.54 -5.85 1.20
C GLU A 173 21.46 -6.32 0.20
N VAL A 174 20.56 -5.42 -0.23
CA VAL A 174 19.59 -5.70 -1.30
C VAL A 174 20.29 -6.11 -2.59
N GLN A 175 21.34 -5.35 -2.99
CA GLN A 175 22.10 -5.66 -4.21
C GLN A 175 22.81 -7.01 -4.10
N GLN A 176 23.37 -7.35 -2.95
CA GLN A 176 24.01 -8.65 -2.72
C GLN A 176 23.01 -9.81 -2.73
N THR A 177 21.82 -9.59 -2.17
CA THR A 177 20.80 -10.63 -2.03
C THR A 177 20.05 -10.91 -3.33
N PHE A 178 19.77 -9.86 -4.10
CA PHE A 178 18.89 -9.95 -5.27
C PHE A 178 19.57 -9.65 -6.61
N GLY A 179 20.86 -9.29 -6.61
CA GLY A 179 21.59 -8.93 -7.83
C GLY A 179 21.64 -10.02 -8.89
N ASP A 180 21.57 -11.29 -8.50
CA ASP A 180 21.49 -12.42 -9.45
C ASP A 180 20.08 -12.61 -10.02
N ARG A 181 19.06 -12.06 -9.36
CA ARG A 181 17.65 -12.21 -9.73
C ARG A 181 17.09 -11.01 -10.48
N PHE A 182 17.57 -9.82 -10.15
CA PHE A 182 17.14 -8.54 -10.73
C PHE A 182 18.36 -7.70 -11.10
N ASP A 183 18.23 -6.80 -12.07
CA ASP A 183 19.22 -5.73 -12.31
C ASP A 183 19.04 -4.66 -11.21
N VAL A 184 19.76 -4.80 -10.09
CA VAL A 184 19.66 -3.89 -8.94
C VAL A 184 20.66 -2.74 -9.11
N GLN A 185 20.14 -1.53 -9.30
CA GLN A 185 20.91 -0.29 -9.46
C GLN A 185 20.80 0.57 -8.19
N VAL A 186 21.90 0.71 -7.47
CA VAL A 186 22.02 1.63 -6.34
C VAL A 186 22.61 2.94 -6.86
N LEU A 187 21.87 4.03 -6.73
CA LEU A 187 22.20 5.32 -7.34
C LEU A 187 22.21 6.43 -6.29
N GLU A 188 23.22 7.32 -6.37
CA GLU A 188 23.29 8.55 -5.57
C GLU A 188 22.77 9.71 -6.43
N GLN A 189 21.45 9.87 -6.49
CA GLN A 189 20.77 10.92 -7.25
C GLN A 189 19.34 11.09 -6.77
N ASP A 190 18.70 12.22 -7.08
CA ASP A 190 17.39 12.56 -6.56
C ASP A 190 16.24 11.95 -7.36
N THR A 191 16.43 11.69 -8.66
CA THR A 191 15.42 11.12 -9.53
C THR A 191 16.04 10.27 -10.64
N ILE A 192 15.21 9.47 -11.32
CA ILE A 192 15.52 8.80 -12.58
C ILE A 192 14.51 9.17 -13.65
N GLU A 193 14.94 9.18 -14.89
CA GLU A 193 14.09 9.50 -16.05
C GLU A 193 14.33 8.51 -17.18
N ASN A 194 13.35 8.41 -18.09
CA ASN A 194 13.44 7.63 -19.33
C ASN A 194 13.87 6.17 -19.09
N LYS A 195 13.35 5.54 -18.02
CA LYS A 195 13.59 4.13 -17.72
C LYS A 195 12.41 3.29 -18.16
N SER A 196 12.70 2.21 -18.86
CA SER A 196 11.77 1.12 -19.15
C SER A 196 12.01 -0.02 -18.16
N ASP A 197 11.09 -1.01 -18.10
CA ASP A 197 11.24 -2.22 -17.29
C ASP A 197 11.50 -1.98 -15.79
N VAL A 198 10.91 -0.92 -15.23
CA VAL A 198 10.98 -0.62 -13.79
C VAL A 198 10.12 -1.63 -13.04
N LEU A 199 10.75 -2.47 -12.21
CA LEU A 199 10.06 -3.43 -11.35
C LEU A 199 10.02 -2.96 -9.90
N PHE A 200 11.11 -2.35 -9.41
CA PHE A 200 11.17 -1.74 -8.10
C PHE A 200 11.76 -0.33 -8.17
N TYR A 201 11.15 0.61 -7.46
CA TYR A 201 11.70 1.95 -7.33
C TYR A 201 11.53 2.44 -5.89
N PHE A 202 12.60 2.45 -5.12
CA PHE A 202 12.60 2.91 -3.73
C PHE A 202 13.51 4.12 -3.56
N THR A 203 12.92 5.21 -3.07
CA THR A 203 13.63 6.49 -2.89
C THR A 203 13.22 7.17 -1.58
N GLY A 204 13.80 8.30 -1.28
CA GLY A 204 13.45 9.14 -0.15
C GLY A 204 13.41 10.60 -0.57
N ALA A 205 12.21 11.13 -0.79
CA ALA A 205 11.99 12.51 -1.23
C ALA A 205 10.61 12.99 -0.81
N GLN A 206 10.41 14.29 -0.71
CA GLN A 206 9.09 14.87 -0.48
C GLN A 206 8.19 14.73 -1.72
N SER A 207 8.79 14.84 -2.90
CA SER A 207 8.17 14.67 -4.20
C SER A 207 9.18 14.02 -5.15
N VAL A 208 8.71 13.24 -6.11
CA VAL A 208 9.54 12.58 -7.12
C VAL A 208 9.11 13.08 -8.49
N GLU A 209 10.09 13.62 -9.23
CA GLU A 209 9.88 14.13 -10.58
C GLU A 209 10.15 13.04 -11.63
N GLY A 210 9.73 13.28 -12.88
CA GLY A 210 10.02 12.42 -14.03
C GLY A 210 9.23 11.11 -14.08
N LEU A 211 8.21 10.92 -13.23
CA LEU A 211 7.42 9.68 -13.17
C LEU A 211 6.74 9.34 -14.50
N ASP A 212 6.33 10.33 -15.26
CA ASP A 212 5.69 10.20 -16.58
C ASP A 212 6.64 9.66 -17.67
N THR A 213 7.95 9.72 -17.42
CA THR A 213 8.99 9.18 -18.33
C THR A 213 9.33 7.71 -18.05
N LEU A 214 8.75 7.13 -16.99
CA LEU A 214 9.04 5.77 -16.56
C LEU A 214 8.01 4.78 -17.12
N LYS A 215 8.46 3.55 -17.39
CA LYS A 215 7.58 2.44 -17.76
C LYS A 215 7.73 1.33 -16.74
N PHE A 216 6.67 1.15 -15.96
CA PHE A 216 6.59 0.11 -14.94
C PHE A 216 6.12 -1.22 -15.54
N LEU A 217 6.69 -2.31 -15.07
CA LEU A 217 6.19 -3.65 -15.37
C LEU A 217 4.94 -3.96 -14.53
N SER A 218 4.09 -4.87 -15.01
CA SER A 218 3.00 -5.42 -14.20
C SER A 218 3.60 -6.11 -12.95
N GLY A 219 3.02 -5.83 -11.79
CA GLY A 219 3.57 -6.28 -10.51
C GLY A 219 4.60 -5.32 -9.87
N ALA A 220 4.98 -4.24 -10.56
CA ALA A 220 5.98 -3.30 -10.03
C ALA A 220 5.54 -2.65 -8.71
N MET A 221 6.51 -2.49 -7.81
CA MET A 221 6.35 -1.77 -6.55
C MET A 221 7.24 -0.54 -6.51
N ALA A 222 6.66 0.59 -6.14
CA ALA A 222 7.40 1.84 -6.02
C ALA A 222 6.91 2.66 -4.83
N ASP A 223 7.83 3.26 -4.09
CA ASP A 223 7.51 4.18 -3.03
C ASP A 223 8.59 5.25 -2.83
N HIS A 224 8.19 6.32 -2.17
CA HIS A 224 9.10 7.33 -1.64
C HIS A 224 8.87 7.48 -0.15
N LEU A 225 9.96 7.49 0.60
CA LEU A 225 9.89 7.75 2.01
C LEU A 225 9.61 9.24 2.23
N THR A 226 8.41 9.53 2.73
CA THR A 226 7.98 10.87 3.14
C THR A 226 6.93 10.77 4.25
N SER A 227 6.64 11.88 4.95
CA SER A 227 5.79 11.85 6.15
C SER A 227 4.31 11.60 5.83
N TYR A 228 3.83 12.09 4.67
CA TYR A 228 2.40 12.14 4.38
C TYR A 228 2.02 11.55 3.02
N GLY A 229 2.85 10.67 2.46
CA GLY A 229 2.54 9.99 1.20
C GLY A 229 1.28 9.12 1.25
N GLY A 230 0.84 8.71 2.42
CA GLY A 230 -0.41 7.96 2.64
C GLY A 230 -1.63 8.82 2.95
N MET A 231 -1.50 10.15 2.99
CA MET A 231 -2.62 11.09 2.89
C MET A 231 -2.97 11.20 1.41
N LEU A 232 -3.87 10.33 0.95
CA LEU A 232 -4.01 10.03 -0.47
C LEU A 232 -4.58 11.18 -1.29
N THR A 233 -5.48 11.99 -0.73
CA THR A 233 -6.28 12.97 -1.47
C THR A 233 -5.95 14.42 -1.15
N ASP A 234 -5.29 14.72 -0.03
CA ASP A 234 -5.07 16.08 0.47
C ASP A 234 -3.66 16.35 1.02
N SER A 235 -2.70 15.50 0.67
CA SER A 235 -1.32 15.67 1.14
C SER A 235 -0.66 16.94 0.58
N GLY A 236 0.01 17.68 1.45
CA GLY A 236 0.96 18.72 1.04
C GLY A 236 2.30 18.19 0.50
N GLN A 237 2.46 16.86 0.44
CA GLN A 237 3.59 16.14 -0.13
C GLN A 237 3.07 15.23 -1.25
N MET A 238 3.95 14.62 -2.03
CA MET A 238 3.51 13.70 -3.08
C MET A 238 2.74 12.52 -2.46
N SER A 239 1.53 12.27 -2.96
CA SER A 239 0.72 11.12 -2.59
C SER A 239 1.29 9.82 -3.18
N ALA A 240 1.15 8.71 -2.46
CA ALA A 240 1.45 7.37 -2.95
C ALA A 240 0.62 6.99 -4.20
N MET A 241 -0.53 7.63 -4.42
CA MET A 241 -1.34 7.44 -5.64
C MET A 241 -0.59 7.85 -6.91
N ARG A 242 0.32 8.82 -6.84
CA ARG A 242 1.13 9.24 -8.00
C ARG A 242 1.96 8.09 -8.60
N TRP A 243 2.41 7.15 -7.77
CA TRP A 243 3.07 5.94 -8.25
C TRP A 243 2.12 5.02 -9.02
N LEU A 244 0.89 4.86 -8.50
CA LEU A 244 -0.14 4.03 -9.14
C LEU A 244 -0.58 4.64 -10.47
N GLU A 245 -0.74 5.95 -10.55
CA GLU A 245 -1.02 6.70 -11.78
C GLU A 245 0.11 6.57 -12.81
N ALA A 246 1.35 6.62 -12.36
CA ALA A 246 2.53 6.44 -13.22
C ALA A 246 2.69 5.00 -13.74
N GLY A 247 1.95 4.02 -13.19
CA GLY A 247 1.93 2.64 -13.67
C GLY A 247 2.46 1.59 -12.70
N ALA A 248 2.90 1.95 -11.50
CA ALA A 248 3.22 0.96 -10.47
C ALA A 248 1.96 0.19 -10.04
N THR A 249 2.12 -1.07 -9.68
CA THR A 249 1.04 -1.95 -9.21
C THR A 249 0.84 -1.84 -7.69
N GLY A 250 1.88 -1.48 -6.96
CA GLY A 250 1.81 -1.28 -5.52
C GLY A 250 2.64 -0.09 -5.06
N SER A 251 2.16 0.58 -4.02
CA SER A 251 2.87 1.67 -3.36
C SER A 251 2.59 1.67 -1.86
N TYR A 252 3.40 2.40 -1.13
CA TYR A 252 3.27 2.62 0.31
C TYR A 252 3.35 4.11 0.64
N GLY A 253 2.60 4.53 1.64
CA GLY A 253 2.70 5.88 2.18
C GLY A 253 2.26 5.92 3.64
N THR A 254 2.93 6.73 4.45
CA THR A 254 2.52 7.02 5.82
C THR A 254 1.43 8.08 5.86
N ALA A 255 0.40 7.87 6.66
CA ALA A 255 -0.74 8.77 6.81
C ALA A 255 -0.61 9.74 8.00
N ILE A 256 0.51 9.69 8.72
CA ILE A 256 0.83 10.55 9.86
C ILE A 256 2.35 10.63 9.98
N GLU A 257 2.88 11.70 10.61
CA GLU A 257 4.32 11.90 10.78
C GLU A 257 5.00 10.70 11.47
N PRO A 258 5.80 9.89 10.75
CA PRO A 258 6.43 8.69 11.29
C PRO A 258 7.79 8.97 11.92
N CYS A 259 8.33 10.19 11.78
CA CYS A 259 9.73 10.51 11.97
C CYS A 259 10.67 9.63 11.13
N ALA A 260 11.96 9.90 11.12
CA ALA A 260 12.95 9.15 10.34
C ALA A 260 13.32 7.77 10.94
N PHE A 261 12.33 7.08 11.54
CA PHE A 261 12.53 5.70 12.04
C PHE A 261 12.41 4.71 10.88
N VAL A 262 13.51 4.17 10.43
CA VAL A 262 13.56 3.23 9.31
C VAL A 262 12.64 2.01 9.48
N GLN A 263 12.38 1.60 10.73
CA GLN A 263 11.50 0.47 11.07
C GLN A 263 10.02 0.73 10.76
N LYS A 264 9.63 1.97 10.50
CA LYS A 264 8.25 2.36 10.16
C LYS A 264 7.98 2.37 8.66
N PHE A 265 8.98 2.06 7.86
CA PHE A 265 8.89 2.03 6.41
C PHE A 265 9.11 0.62 5.88
N PRO A 266 8.58 0.29 4.70
CA PRO A 266 8.87 -0.99 4.08
C PRO A 266 10.38 -1.19 3.96
N ASN A 267 10.85 -2.33 4.48
CA ASN A 267 12.25 -2.72 4.29
C ASN A 267 12.40 -3.25 2.86
N PRO A 268 13.29 -2.67 2.04
CA PRO A 268 13.51 -3.15 0.67
C PRO A 268 13.85 -4.64 0.57
N LEU A 269 14.55 -5.19 1.56
CA LEU A 269 14.86 -6.64 1.63
C LEU A 269 13.61 -7.53 1.78
N LEU A 270 12.51 -7.00 2.32
CA LEU A 270 11.25 -7.73 2.49
C LEU A 270 10.22 -7.39 1.41
N ALA A 271 10.43 -6.30 0.68
CA ALA A 271 9.53 -5.82 -0.36
C ALA A 271 9.88 -6.39 -1.74
N MET A 272 11.10 -6.83 -1.92
CA MET A 272 11.61 -7.50 -3.14
C MET A 272 11.66 -9.00 -2.96
#